data_34bea22cef93ac7cb1bf57174e19f3b7
#
_entry.id   34bea22cef93ac7cb1bf57174e19f3b7
#
_cell.length_a   1.000
_cell.length_b   1.000
_cell.length_c   1.000
_cell.angle_alpha   90.00
_cell.angle_beta   90.00
_cell.angle_gamma   90.00
#
_symmetry.space_group_name_H-M   'P 1'
#
loop_
_entity.id
_entity.type
_entity.pdbx_description
1 polymer ?
#
loop_
_entity_poly.entity_id
_entity_poly.type
_entity_poly.pdbx_seq_one_letter_code
_entity_poly.pdbx_strand_id
1 'polypeptide(L)'
;VVMFGIVWMLNGWFQGMGFPPCARLLTHWIPPTQLATKMSVWNTSHSVGAGLVVIVCGYIVSLGWRWCFWFPSIIALVGAVGLWFALRDTPRSVGLPELNSKTGAEEKEDTSAEFKQFVRKNVFGNPAIWVLAIANFFVYIVRYAVLDWGPTLLGEWKGVSIHHAGWMVAAFEISGIVGMLVAGWATDRFFGGRGPRVCVICMALATVFVALFWGISQPPMWLATLLLGAAGFCIYGPQALVGIAAAN
;
A
#
# COMPACT_ATOMS: atom_id res chain seq x y z
N VAL A 1 14.78 -24.49 -8.10
CA VAL A 1 14.41 -23.76 -6.88
C VAL A 1 15.24 -22.50 -6.75
N VAL A 2 16.59 -22.57 -6.72
CA VAL A 2 17.50 -21.42 -6.51
C VAL A 2 17.31 -20.34 -7.58
N MET A 3 17.30 -20.71 -8.87
CA MET A 3 17.09 -19.76 -9.97
C MET A 3 15.74 -19.02 -9.85
N PHE A 4 14.68 -19.74 -9.48
CA PHE A 4 13.38 -19.13 -9.25
C PHE A 4 13.40 -18.13 -8.10
N GLY A 5 14.10 -18.47 -7.00
CA GLY A 5 14.29 -17.56 -5.88
C GLY A 5 15.04 -16.28 -6.26
N ILE A 6 16.10 -16.38 -7.06
CA ILE A 6 16.84 -15.21 -7.56
C ILE A 6 15.96 -14.30 -8.41
N VAL A 7 15.24 -14.88 -9.36
CA VAL A 7 14.32 -14.12 -10.22
C VAL A 7 13.20 -13.45 -9.39
N TRP A 8 12.69 -14.15 -8.36
CA TRP A 8 11.69 -13.60 -7.46
C TRP A 8 12.21 -12.43 -6.62
N MET A 9 13.44 -12.53 -6.13
CA MET A 9 14.12 -11.42 -5.44
C MET A 9 14.31 -10.21 -6.35
N LEU A 10 14.75 -10.42 -7.59
CA LEU A 10 14.88 -9.35 -8.58
C LEU A 10 13.54 -8.71 -8.91
N ASN A 11 12.47 -9.49 -9.04
CA ASN A 11 11.12 -8.98 -9.23
C ASN A 11 10.70 -8.07 -8.06
N GLY A 12 10.93 -8.50 -6.80
CA GLY A 12 10.65 -7.69 -5.61
C GLY A 12 11.45 -6.40 -5.59
N TRP A 13 12.72 -6.44 -5.98
CA TRP A 13 13.58 -5.26 -6.10
C TRP A 13 13.01 -4.23 -7.09
N PHE A 14 12.67 -4.64 -8.31
CA PHE A 14 12.09 -3.75 -9.31
C PHE A 14 10.69 -3.26 -8.93
N GLN A 15 9.88 -4.10 -8.31
CA GLN A 15 8.56 -3.73 -7.81
C GLN A 15 8.64 -2.63 -6.74
N GLY A 16 9.64 -2.70 -5.85
CA GLY A 16 9.88 -1.68 -4.82
C GLY A 16 10.22 -0.30 -5.37
N MET A 17 10.74 -0.23 -6.58
CA MET A 17 11.07 1.03 -7.26
C MET A 17 9.84 1.77 -7.82
N GLY A 18 8.66 1.15 -7.89
CA GLY A 18 7.49 1.75 -8.51
C GLY A 18 6.80 2.83 -7.66
N PHE A 19 6.79 2.66 -6.35
CA PHE A 19 6.07 3.57 -5.44
C PHE A 19 6.66 4.99 -5.38
N PRO A 20 7.98 5.19 -5.18
CA PRO A 20 8.55 6.53 -5.00
C PRO A 20 8.29 7.48 -6.19
N PRO A 21 8.51 7.09 -7.46
CA PRO A 21 8.21 7.97 -8.59
C PRO A 21 6.72 8.29 -8.71
N CYS A 22 5.83 7.33 -8.45
CA CYS A 22 4.39 7.58 -8.46
C CYS A 22 3.96 8.56 -7.37
N ALA A 23 4.49 8.39 -6.15
CA ALA A 23 4.23 9.32 -5.06
C ALA A 23 4.71 10.74 -5.39
N ARG A 24 5.93 10.89 -5.91
CA ARG A 24 6.47 12.17 -6.36
C ARG A 24 5.57 12.80 -7.43
N LEU A 25 5.19 12.05 -8.44
CA LEU A 25 4.33 12.54 -9.51
C LEU A 25 2.99 13.07 -8.97
N LEU A 26 2.37 12.33 -8.06
CA LEU A 26 1.11 12.76 -7.44
C LEU A 26 1.27 14.04 -6.62
N THR A 27 2.41 14.27 -5.97
CA THR A 27 2.64 15.51 -5.22
C THR A 27 2.76 16.75 -6.12
N HIS A 28 3.17 16.60 -7.38
CA HIS A 28 3.20 17.69 -8.35
C HIS A 28 1.82 18.00 -8.95
N TRP A 29 0.98 16.99 -9.14
CA TRP A 29 -0.32 17.12 -9.81
C TRP A 29 -1.50 17.35 -8.87
N ILE A 30 -1.32 17.17 -7.56
CA ILE A 30 -2.42 17.23 -6.58
C ILE A 30 -2.10 18.27 -5.51
N PRO A 31 -3.06 19.18 -5.20
CA PRO A 31 -2.85 20.13 -4.12
C PRO A 31 -2.73 19.42 -2.76
N PRO A 32 -1.91 19.96 -1.82
CA PRO A 32 -1.67 19.35 -0.52
C PRO A 32 -2.93 19.07 0.30
N THR A 33 -3.97 19.87 0.11
CA THR A 33 -5.26 19.75 0.82
C THR A 33 -6.07 18.51 0.43
N GLN A 34 -5.75 17.87 -0.70
CA GLN A 34 -6.44 16.69 -1.22
C GLN A 34 -5.48 15.49 -1.42
N LEU A 35 -4.22 15.68 -1.06
CA LEU A 35 -3.17 14.71 -1.38
C LEU A 35 -3.43 13.36 -0.72
N ALA A 36 -3.78 13.34 0.56
CA ALA A 36 -4.01 12.09 1.29
C ALA A 36 -5.19 11.29 0.70
N THR A 37 -6.29 11.97 0.37
CA THR A 37 -7.46 11.33 -0.26
C THR A 37 -7.09 10.75 -1.64
N LYS A 38 -6.44 11.53 -2.49
CA LYS A 38 -6.10 11.09 -3.86
C LYS A 38 -5.05 9.99 -3.87
N MET A 39 -4.06 10.05 -2.98
CA MET A 39 -3.09 8.99 -2.78
C MET A 39 -3.75 7.69 -2.28
N SER A 40 -4.73 7.79 -1.39
CA SER A 40 -5.49 6.62 -0.93
C SER A 40 -6.29 5.97 -2.06
N VAL A 41 -6.95 6.79 -2.91
CA VAL A 41 -7.62 6.30 -4.12
C VAL A 41 -6.64 5.61 -5.06
N TRP A 42 -5.49 6.22 -5.31
CA TRP A 42 -4.46 5.61 -6.15
C TRP A 42 -3.95 4.29 -5.56
N ASN A 43 -3.70 4.23 -4.25
CA ASN A 43 -3.21 3.04 -3.58
C ASN A 43 -4.22 1.88 -3.58
N THR A 44 -5.53 2.17 -3.70
CA THR A 44 -6.60 1.16 -3.87
C THR A 44 -6.37 0.30 -5.12
N SER A 45 -5.73 0.86 -6.17
CA SER A 45 -5.41 0.13 -7.40
C SER A 45 -4.58 -1.13 -7.14
N HIS A 46 -3.73 -1.11 -6.11
CA HIS A 46 -2.92 -2.27 -5.73
C HIS A 46 -3.80 -3.45 -5.26
N SER A 47 -4.76 -3.21 -4.38
CA SER A 47 -5.66 -4.25 -3.86
C SER A 47 -6.64 -4.74 -4.94
N VAL A 48 -7.17 -3.82 -5.76
CA VAL A 48 -8.04 -4.16 -6.89
C VAL A 48 -7.27 -4.99 -7.92
N GLY A 49 -6.05 -4.57 -8.27
CA GLY A 49 -5.20 -5.29 -9.21
C GLY A 49 -4.85 -6.71 -8.71
N ALA A 50 -4.50 -6.84 -7.43
CA ALA A 50 -4.24 -8.15 -6.83
C ALA A 50 -5.46 -9.08 -6.90
N GLY A 51 -6.66 -8.57 -6.57
CA GLY A 51 -7.90 -9.33 -6.67
C GLY A 51 -8.23 -9.75 -8.10
N LEU A 52 -8.10 -8.83 -9.07
CA LEU A 52 -8.33 -9.13 -10.47
C LEU A 52 -7.37 -10.20 -11.02
N VAL A 53 -6.08 -10.11 -10.69
CA VAL A 53 -5.08 -11.09 -11.13
C VAL A 53 -5.40 -12.49 -10.60
N VAL A 54 -5.81 -12.62 -9.33
CA VAL A 54 -6.20 -13.91 -8.75
C VAL A 54 -7.39 -14.51 -9.48
N ILE A 55 -8.43 -13.71 -9.75
CA ILE A 55 -9.62 -14.16 -10.49
C ILE A 55 -9.24 -14.62 -11.89
N VAL A 56 -8.51 -13.77 -12.63
CA VAL A 56 -8.12 -14.05 -14.02
C VAL A 56 -7.20 -15.27 -14.09
N CYS A 57 -6.22 -15.39 -13.18
CA CYS A 57 -5.35 -16.56 -13.12
C CYS A 57 -6.13 -17.84 -12.81
N GLY A 58 -7.19 -17.77 -12.00
CA GLY A 58 -8.07 -18.91 -11.74
C GLY A 58 -8.72 -19.49 -13.00
N TYR A 59 -9.05 -18.63 -13.98
CA TYR A 59 -9.57 -19.09 -15.28
C TYR A 59 -8.45 -19.54 -16.25
N ILE A 60 -7.33 -18.83 -16.26
CA ILE A 60 -6.24 -19.07 -17.21
C ILE A 60 -5.39 -20.31 -16.83
N VAL A 61 -5.38 -20.71 -15.58
CA VAL A 61 -4.59 -21.84 -15.10
C VAL A 61 -4.93 -23.15 -15.83
N SER A 62 -6.16 -23.30 -16.34
CA SER A 62 -6.59 -24.42 -17.16
C SER A 62 -5.82 -24.53 -18.50
N LEU A 63 -5.29 -23.42 -19.02
CA LEU A 63 -4.44 -23.37 -20.21
C LEU A 63 -2.97 -23.72 -19.89
N GLY A 64 -2.64 -23.84 -18.61
CA GLY A 64 -1.32 -24.15 -18.09
C GLY A 64 -0.80 -23.07 -17.14
N TRP A 65 -0.12 -23.49 -16.07
CA TRP A 65 0.37 -22.60 -15.00
C TRP A 65 1.29 -21.46 -15.49
N ARG A 66 1.99 -21.67 -16.62
CA ARG A 66 2.87 -20.65 -17.22
C ARG A 66 2.11 -19.40 -17.66
N TRP A 67 0.86 -19.55 -18.10
CA TRP A 67 0.02 -18.44 -18.51
C TRP A 67 -0.31 -17.48 -17.37
N CYS A 68 -0.32 -17.96 -16.11
CA CYS A 68 -0.49 -17.11 -14.95
C CYS A 68 0.67 -16.11 -14.76
N PHE A 69 1.82 -16.33 -15.38
CA PHE A 69 2.96 -15.41 -15.42
C PHE A 69 3.00 -14.60 -16.72
N TRP A 70 2.80 -15.24 -17.86
CA TRP A 70 2.85 -14.55 -19.15
C TRP A 70 1.78 -13.48 -19.31
N PHE A 71 0.55 -13.77 -18.94
CA PHE A 71 -0.56 -12.86 -19.13
C PHE A 71 -0.41 -11.54 -18.33
N PRO A 72 -0.14 -11.55 -17.00
CA PRO A 72 0.14 -10.33 -16.26
C PRO A 72 1.37 -9.57 -16.77
N SER A 73 2.41 -10.30 -17.23
CA SER A 73 3.62 -9.68 -17.77
C SER A 73 3.35 -8.91 -19.07
N ILE A 74 2.53 -9.48 -19.96
CA ILE A 74 2.10 -8.79 -21.19
C ILE A 74 1.31 -7.51 -20.84
N ILE A 75 0.37 -7.60 -19.92
CA ILE A 75 -0.41 -6.43 -19.48
C ILE A 75 0.51 -5.36 -18.88
N ALA A 76 1.48 -5.76 -18.05
CA ALA A 76 2.46 -4.85 -17.48
C ALA A 76 3.30 -4.15 -18.56
N LEU A 77 3.73 -4.90 -19.58
CA LEU A 77 4.49 -4.35 -20.70
C LEU A 77 3.66 -3.34 -21.52
N VAL A 78 2.41 -3.70 -21.83
CA VAL A 78 1.48 -2.78 -22.53
C VAL A 78 1.24 -1.53 -21.69
N GLY A 79 1.03 -1.70 -20.38
CA GLY A 79 0.90 -0.58 -19.44
C GLY A 79 2.13 0.31 -19.40
N ALA A 80 3.34 -0.28 -19.36
CA ALA A 80 4.60 0.47 -19.38
C ALA A 80 4.76 1.30 -20.66
N VAL A 81 4.45 0.72 -21.82
CA VAL A 81 4.46 1.44 -23.10
C VAL A 81 3.43 2.57 -23.10
N GLY A 82 2.22 2.31 -22.60
CA GLY A 82 1.20 3.35 -22.47
C GLY A 82 1.63 4.51 -21.56
N LEU A 83 2.24 4.21 -20.43
CA LEU A 83 2.79 5.22 -19.51
C LEU A 83 3.91 6.04 -20.16
N TRP A 84 4.78 5.41 -20.93
CA TRP A 84 5.85 6.11 -21.65
C TRP A 84 5.34 7.24 -22.53
N PHE A 85 4.23 7.04 -23.20
CA PHE A 85 3.64 8.07 -24.08
C PHE A 85 2.72 9.05 -23.34
N ALA A 86 2.00 8.59 -22.34
CA ALA A 86 0.96 9.38 -21.68
C ALA A 86 1.43 10.12 -20.42
N LEU A 87 2.46 9.61 -19.72
CA LEU A 87 2.89 10.18 -18.45
C LEU A 87 3.66 11.49 -18.66
N ARG A 88 3.38 12.47 -17.79
CA ARG A 88 4.11 13.74 -17.71
C ARG A 88 4.48 14.01 -16.26
N ASP A 89 5.74 14.34 -16.02
CA ASP A 89 6.29 14.44 -14.67
C ASP A 89 5.70 15.61 -13.87
N THR A 90 5.55 16.77 -14.52
CA THR A 90 5.08 17.98 -13.85
C THR A 90 4.04 18.73 -14.70
N PRO A 91 3.14 19.51 -14.08
CA PRO A 91 2.22 20.40 -14.81
C PRO A 91 2.96 21.37 -15.74
N ARG A 92 4.13 21.84 -15.33
CA ARG A 92 4.96 22.76 -16.11
C ARG A 92 5.41 22.16 -17.44
N SER A 93 5.66 20.86 -17.51
CA SER A 93 6.05 20.16 -18.74
C SER A 93 4.98 20.19 -19.85
N VAL A 94 3.73 20.52 -19.49
CA VAL A 94 2.59 20.69 -20.41
C VAL A 94 2.06 22.13 -20.44
N GLY A 95 2.83 23.10 -19.91
CA GLY A 95 2.47 24.52 -19.93
C GLY A 95 1.45 24.95 -18.89
N LEU A 96 1.16 24.12 -17.88
CA LEU A 96 0.28 24.46 -16.78
C LEU A 96 1.05 25.07 -15.60
N PRO A 97 0.43 25.96 -14.79
CA PRO A 97 1.06 26.48 -13.60
C PRO A 97 1.25 25.39 -12.54
N GLU A 98 2.34 25.47 -11.78
CA GLU A 98 2.58 24.56 -10.67
C GLU A 98 1.60 24.80 -9.52
N LEU A 99 1.02 23.71 -8.99
CA LEU A 99 0.07 23.75 -7.88
C LEU A 99 0.74 23.97 -6.53
N ASN A 100 2.04 23.64 -6.42
CA ASN A 100 2.81 23.74 -5.19
C ASN A 100 4.05 24.62 -5.41
N SER A 101 4.02 25.85 -4.92
CA SER A 101 5.18 26.76 -4.96
C SER A 101 6.38 26.26 -4.14
N LYS A 102 6.19 25.31 -3.23
CA LYS A 102 7.29 24.71 -2.47
C LYS A 102 8.02 23.60 -3.21
N THR A 103 7.37 22.96 -4.18
CA THR A 103 7.95 21.87 -5.00
C THR A 103 8.58 22.44 -6.27
N GLY A 104 8.21 23.67 -6.66
CA GLY A 104 8.71 24.39 -7.82
C GLY A 104 9.95 25.29 -7.58
N ALA A 105 10.51 25.25 -6.37
CA ALA A 105 11.87 25.79 -6.17
C ALA A 105 12.81 24.93 -7.05
N GLU A 106 13.37 25.58 -8.08
CA GLU A 106 14.26 25.07 -9.09
C GLU A 106 14.92 23.75 -8.68
N GLU A 107 14.56 22.63 -9.33
CA GLU A 107 15.41 21.46 -9.35
C GLU A 107 16.74 21.89 -10.02
N LYS A 108 17.62 22.52 -9.24
CA LYS A 108 19.01 22.58 -9.59
C LYS A 108 19.44 21.15 -9.78
N GLU A 109 20.01 20.80 -10.92
CA GLU A 109 20.78 19.58 -11.07
C GLU A 109 21.87 19.62 -10.00
N ASP A 110 21.51 19.11 -8.81
CA ASP A 110 22.44 18.99 -7.71
C ASP A 110 23.59 18.10 -8.18
N THR A 111 24.79 18.62 -8.10
CA THR A 111 25.98 17.84 -8.35
C THR A 111 25.89 16.55 -7.52
N SER A 112 26.25 15.43 -8.11
CA SER A 112 26.13 14.09 -7.51
C SER A 112 26.66 14.02 -6.05
N ALA A 113 27.58 14.89 -5.67
CA ALA A 113 28.15 15.00 -4.32
C ALA A 113 27.18 15.71 -3.34
N GLU A 114 26.58 16.82 -3.73
CA GLU A 114 25.62 17.58 -2.91
C GLU A 114 24.35 16.78 -2.68
N PHE A 115 23.84 16.09 -3.72
CA PHE A 115 22.72 15.19 -3.61
C PHE A 115 22.98 14.03 -2.64
N LYS A 116 24.16 13.40 -2.70
CA LYS A 116 24.55 12.34 -1.76
C LYS A 116 24.61 12.84 -0.31
N GLN A 117 25.16 14.04 -0.10
CA GLN A 117 25.19 14.65 1.22
C GLN A 117 23.80 15.01 1.73
N PHE A 118 22.93 15.55 0.88
CA PHE A 118 21.53 15.81 1.19
C PHE A 118 20.79 14.54 1.63
N VAL A 119 20.90 13.47 0.84
CA VAL A 119 20.27 12.17 1.14
C VAL A 119 20.80 11.60 2.45
N ARG A 120 22.14 11.62 2.65
CA ARG A 120 22.73 11.10 3.89
C ARG A 120 22.25 11.88 5.12
N LYS A 121 22.14 13.20 5.04
CA LYS A 121 21.73 14.05 6.17
C LYS A 121 20.23 14.02 6.41
N ASN A 122 19.42 14.18 5.36
CA ASN A 122 17.98 14.40 5.48
C ASN A 122 17.16 13.10 5.41
N VAL A 123 17.69 12.04 4.79
CA VAL A 123 17.01 10.74 4.73
C VAL A 123 17.60 9.80 5.79
N PHE A 124 18.85 9.43 5.65
CA PHE A 124 19.48 8.46 6.58
C PHE A 124 19.78 9.04 7.96
N GLY A 125 20.05 10.33 8.07
CA GLY A 125 20.29 11.02 9.35
C GLY A 125 19.01 11.51 10.04
N ASN A 126 17.85 11.39 9.42
CA ASN A 126 16.59 11.86 9.99
C ASN A 126 15.91 10.75 10.80
N PRO A 127 15.82 10.88 12.15
CA PRO A 127 15.19 9.87 12.98
C PRO A 127 13.71 9.66 12.69
N ALA A 128 12.99 10.68 12.20
CA ALA A 128 11.58 10.57 11.84
C ALA A 128 11.36 9.57 10.70
N ILE A 129 12.25 9.53 9.71
CA ILE A 129 12.18 8.57 8.59
C ILE A 129 12.38 7.14 9.10
N TRP A 130 13.30 6.92 10.02
CA TRP A 130 13.50 5.61 10.62
C TRP A 130 12.30 5.15 11.44
N VAL A 131 11.68 6.05 12.21
CA VAL A 131 10.43 5.74 12.94
C VAL A 131 9.32 5.35 11.97
N LEU A 132 9.16 6.10 10.87
CA LEU A 132 8.17 5.77 9.84
C LEU A 132 8.47 4.43 9.15
N ALA A 133 9.75 4.14 8.85
CA ALA A 133 10.15 2.87 8.25
C ALA A 133 9.87 1.68 9.17
N ILE A 134 10.19 1.80 10.46
CA ILE A 134 9.91 0.77 11.49
C ILE A 134 8.39 0.60 11.66
N ALA A 135 7.64 1.69 11.74
CA ALA A 135 6.18 1.63 11.83
C ALA A 135 5.58 0.91 10.61
N ASN A 136 6.03 1.25 9.40
CA ASN A 136 5.61 0.60 8.17
C ASN A 136 5.94 -0.90 8.15
N PHE A 137 7.13 -1.27 8.63
CA PHE A 137 7.54 -2.68 8.77
C PHE A 137 6.53 -3.47 9.61
N PHE A 138 6.12 -2.97 10.77
CA PHE A 138 5.12 -3.65 11.61
C PHE A 138 3.74 -3.70 10.99
N VAL A 139 3.30 -2.64 10.31
CA VAL A 139 2.03 -2.62 9.57
C VAL A 139 2.01 -3.73 8.51
N TYR A 140 3.10 -3.86 7.75
CA TYR A 140 3.20 -4.89 6.72
C TYR A 140 3.29 -6.30 7.29
N ILE A 141 3.98 -6.52 8.43
CA ILE A 141 3.99 -7.82 9.11
C ILE A 141 2.56 -8.26 9.41
N VAL A 142 1.76 -7.41 10.05
CA VAL A 142 0.39 -7.78 10.44
C VAL A 142 -0.46 -8.04 9.20
N ARG A 143 -0.35 -7.20 8.18
CA ARG A 143 -1.10 -7.36 6.94
C ARG A 143 -0.79 -8.69 6.24
N TYR A 144 0.47 -8.97 5.97
CA TYR A 144 0.87 -10.19 5.26
C TYR A 144 0.68 -11.45 6.11
N ALA A 145 0.81 -11.36 7.44
CA ALA A 145 0.46 -12.48 8.31
C ALA A 145 -1.01 -12.89 8.14
N VAL A 146 -1.93 -11.91 8.03
CA VAL A 146 -3.35 -12.21 7.80
C VAL A 146 -3.59 -12.71 6.38
N LEU A 147 -2.93 -12.12 5.37
CA LEU A 147 -3.15 -12.49 3.97
C LEU A 147 -2.63 -13.89 3.63
N ASP A 148 -1.38 -14.17 4.01
CA ASP A 148 -0.69 -15.38 3.59
C ASP A 148 -1.01 -16.57 4.50
N TRP A 149 -1.10 -16.31 5.82
CA TRP A 149 -1.30 -17.34 6.83
C TRP A 149 -2.69 -17.35 7.44
N GLY A 150 -3.52 -16.33 7.19
CA GLY A 150 -4.85 -16.22 7.76
C GLY A 150 -5.74 -17.45 7.54
N PRO A 151 -5.89 -17.97 6.32
CA PRO A 151 -6.72 -19.14 6.08
C PRO A 151 -6.23 -20.37 6.85
N THR A 152 -4.92 -20.63 6.87
CA THR A 152 -4.30 -21.73 7.59
C THR A 152 -4.48 -21.58 9.10
N LEU A 153 -4.18 -20.40 9.64
CA LEU A 153 -4.33 -20.10 11.06
C LEU A 153 -5.77 -20.25 11.53
N LEU A 154 -6.73 -19.73 10.76
CA LEU A 154 -8.16 -19.83 11.08
C LEU A 154 -8.63 -21.29 11.03
N GLY A 155 -8.12 -22.08 10.09
CA GLY A 155 -8.41 -23.51 9.99
C GLY A 155 -7.87 -24.31 11.17
N GLU A 156 -6.59 -24.17 11.48
CA GLU A 156 -5.91 -24.96 12.51
C GLU A 156 -6.28 -24.53 13.94
N TRP A 157 -6.38 -23.23 14.18
CA TRP A 157 -6.59 -22.71 15.53
C TRP A 157 -8.07 -22.56 15.92
N LYS A 158 -8.91 -22.11 14.99
CA LYS A 158 -10.35 -21.88 15.24
C LYS A 158 -11.24 -22.99 14.65
N GLY A 159 -10.69 -23.97 13.95
CA GLY A 159 -11.46 -25.04 13.31
C GLY A 159 -12.39 -24.55 12.19
N VAL A 160 -12.12 -23.38 11.63
CA VAL A 160 -12.92 -22.79 10.56
C VAL A 160 -12.63 -23.50 9.25
N SER A 161 -13.66 -23.86 8.48
CA SER A 161 -13.42 -24.44 7.15
C SER A 161 -12.66 -23.49 6.25
N ILE A 162 -11.81 -24.00 5.36
CA ILE A 162 -10.97 -23.20 4.47
C ILE A 162 -11.78 -22.22 3.62
N HIS A 163 -12.99 -22.62 3.25
CA HIS A 163 -13.91 -21.76 2.50
C HIS A 163 -14.35 -20.53 3.30
N HIS A 164 -14.74 -20.72 4.55
CA HIS A 164 -15.12 -19.64 5.43
C HIS A 164 -13.92 -18.77 5.85
N ALA A 165 -12.76 -19.37 6.06
CA ALA A 165 -11.52 -18.65 6.33
C ALA A 165 -11.15 -17.72 5.16
N GLY A 166 -11.34 -18.18 3.91
CA GLY A 166 -11.18 -17.34 2.71
C GLY A 166 -12.10 -16.12 2.71
N TRP A 167 -13.38 -16.29 3.06
CA TRP A 167 -14.30 -15.16 3.18
C TRP A 167 -13.96 -14.19 4.29
N MET A 168 -13.42 -14.66 5.40
CA MET A 168 -12.96 -13.79 6.48
C MET A 168 -11.76 -12.95 6.07
N VAL A 169 -10.81 -13.54 5.33
CA VAL A 169 -9.67 -12.80 4.77
C VAL A 169 -10.13 -11.83 3.67
N ALA A 170 -11.08 -12.21 2.84
CA ALA A 170 -11.68 -11.29 1.86
C ALA A 170 -12.37 -10.10 2.54
N ALA A 171 -13.08 -10.33 3.65
CA ALA A 171 -13.68 -9.25 4.44
C ALA A 171 -12.61 -8.30 5.02
N PHE A 172 -11.47 -8.82 5.47
CA PHE A 172 -10.32 -8.02 5.90
C PHE A 172 -9.80 -7.11 4.76
N GLU A 173 -9.64 -7.65 3.55
CA GLU A 173 -9.18 -6.90 2.38
C GLU A 173 -10.19 -5.82 1.94
N ILE A 174 -11.47 -6.19 1.80
CA ILE A 174 -12.53 -5.27 1.36
C ILE A 174 -12.70 -4.13 2.36
N SER A 175 -12.78 -4.45 3.66
CA SER A 175 -12.88 -3.42 4.70
C SER A 175 -11.61 -2.56 4.77
N GLY A 176 -10.45 -3.14 4.49
CA GLY A 176 -9.18 -2.43 4.40
C GLY A 176 -9.18 -1.37 3.29
N ILE A 177 -9.72 -1.69 2.10
CA ILE A 177 -9.88 -0.70 1.02
C ILE A 177 -10.73 0.48 1.49
N VAL A 178 -11.89 0.17 2.10
CA VAL A 178 -12.78 1.22 2.64
C VAL A 178 -12.07 2.04 3.72
N GLY A 179 -11.37 1.37 4.63
CA GLY A 179 -10.61 2.02 5.71
C GLY A 179 -9.52 2.95 5.19
N MET A 180 -8.81 2.56 4.15
CA MET A 180 -7.80 3.39 3.49
C MET A 180 -8.41 4.67 2.88
N LEU A 181 -9.54 4.55 2.19
CA LEU A 181 -10.24 5.70 1.61
C LEU A 181 -10.75 6.65 2.71
N VAL A 182 -11.37 6.09 3.76
CA VAL A 182 -11.86 6.87 4.91
C VAL A 182 -10.71 7.55 5.65
N ALA A 183 -9.59 6.85 5.88
CA ALA A 183 -8.43 7.42 6.55
C ALA A 183 -7.81 8.57 5.73
N GLY A 184 -7.71 8.42 4.40
CA GLY A 184 -7.23 9.48 3.51
C GLY A 184 -8.14 10.71 3.56
N TRP A 185 -9.45 10.50 3.39
CA TRP A 185 -10.45 11.57 3.47
C TRP A 185 -10.45 12.26 4.86
N ALA A 186 -10.43 11.47 5.93
CA ALA A 186 -10.39 12.01 7.29
C ALA A 186 -9.12 12.83 7.55
N THR A 187 -7.98 12.40 7.02
CA THR A 187 -6.71 13.13 7.13
C THR A 187 -6.82 14.52 6.53
N ASP A 188 -7.37 14.62 5.33
CA ASP A 188 -7.53 15.92 4.65
C ASP A 188 -8.61 16.79 5.32
N ARG A 189 -9.76 16.19 5.69
CA ARG A 189 -10.92 16.94 6.19
C ARG A 189 -10.80 17.39 7.64
N PHE A 190 -10.34 16.50 8.54
CA PHE A 190 -10.37 16.74 9.98
C PHE A 190 -9.00 17.03 10.59
N PHE A 191 -7.93 16.54 9.97
CA PHE A 191 -6.58 16.65 10.52
C PHE A 191 -5.66 17.60 9.75
N GLY A 192 -6.20 18.32 8.76
CA GLY A 192 -5.43 19.30 7.97
C GLY A 192 -4.21 18.70 7.27
N GLY A 193 -4.34 17.48 6.73
CA GLY A 193 -3.26 16.77 6.05
C GLY A 193 -2.25 16.09 6.99
N ARG A 194 -2.46 16.10 8.31
CA ARG A 194 -1.53 15.51 9.30
C ARG A 194 -1.72 14.00 9.41
N GLY A 195 -1.23 13.24 8.43
CA GLY A 195 -1.31 11.78 8.36
C GLY A 195 -0.85 11.02 9.61
N PRO A 196 0.26 11.39 10.28
CA PRO A 196 0.75 10.66 11.48
C PRO A 196 -0.28 10.53 12.61
N ARG A 197 -1.13 11.53 12.81
CA ARG A 197 -2.19 11.47 13.85
C ARG A 197 -3.23 10.38 13.55
N VAL A 198 -3.66 10.31 12.30
CA VAL A 198 -4.61 9.29 11.85
C VAL A 198 -3.98 7.91 11.93
N CYS A 199 -2.69 7.78 11.57
CA CYS A 199 -1.95 6.52 11.71
C CYS A 199 -1.96 6.01 13.16
N VAL A 200 -1.67 6.88 14.15
CA VAL A 200 -1.66 6.48 15.56
C VAL A 200 -3.04 6.01 16.01
N ILE A 201 -4.10 6.74 15.66
CA ILE A 201 -5.48 6.36 16.01
C ILE A 201 -5.84 5.01 15.38
N CYS A 202 -5.59 4.86 14.09
CA CYS A 202 -5.89 3.63 13.38
C CYS A 202 -5.11 2.44 13.93
N MET A 203 -3.82 2.58 14.23
CA MET A 203 -3.01 1.51 14.79
C MET A 203 -3.42 1.13 16.21
N ALA A 204 -3.80 2.10 17.05
CA ALA A 204 -4.36 1.83 18.38
C ALA A 204 -5.66 1.02 18.27
N LEU A 205 -6.58 1.41 17.40
CA LEU A 205 -7.82 0.66 17.16
C LEU A 205 -7.55 -0.72 16.57
N ALA A 206 -6.63 -0.85 15.60
CA ALA A 206 -6.23 -2.14 15.05
C ALA A 206 -5.71 -3.07 16.14
N THR A 207 -4.88 -2.57 17.05
CA THR A 207 -4.36 -3.34 18.18
C THR A 207 -5.48 -3.85 19.08
N VAL A 208 -6.48 -3.02 19.38
CA VAL A 208 -7.65 -3.41 20.17
C VAL A 208 -8.45 -4.51 19.46
N PHE A 209 -8.74 -4.36 18.16
CA PHE A 209 -9.50 -5.36 17.42
C PHE A 209 -8.75 -6.69 17.28
N VAL A 210 -7.45 -6.67 17.06
CA VAL A 210 -6.62 -7.86 17.05
C VAL A 210 -6.56 -8.51 18.42
N ALA A 211 -6.39 -7.74 19.49
CA ALA A 211 -6.39 -8.27 20.87
C ALA A 211 -7.74 -8.90 21.24
N LEU A 212 -8.86 -8.30 20.86
CA LEU A 212 -10.18 -8.87 21.03
C LEU A 212 -10.37 -10.17 20.23
N PHE A 213 -9.90 -10.19 18.98
CA PHE A 213 -9.94 -11.38 18.13
C PHE A 213 -9.17 -12.56 18.75
N TRP A 214 -7.99 -12.29 19.33
CA TRP A 214 -7.19 -13.30 20.00
C TRP A 214 -7.74 -13.69 21.37
N GLY A 215 -8.22 -12.72 22.15
CA GLY A 215 -8.67 -12.92 23.51
C GLY A 215 -9.96 -13.75 23.64
N ILE A 216 -10.82 -13.76 22.61
CA ILE A 216 -12.05 -14.54 22.61
C ILE A 216 -11.74 -15.94 22.06
N SER A 217 -11.76 -16.94 22.95
CA SER A 217 -11.36 -18.32 22.61
C SER A 217 -12.21 -18.95 21.51
N GLN A 218 -13.52 -18.72 21.49
CA GLN A 218 -14.46 -19.25 20.49
C GLN A 218 -15.50 -18.18 20.11
N PRO A 219 -15.13 -17.14 19.37
CA PRO A 219 -16.10 -16.16 18.93
C PRO A 219 -17.05 -16.77 17.90
N PRO A 220 -18.34 -16.39 17.89
CA PRO A 220 -19.21 -16.74 16.80
C PRO A 220 -18.62 -16.19 15.49
N MET A 221 -18.84 -16.89 14.39
CA MET A 221 -18.18 -16.61 13.10
C MET A 221 -18.39 -15.17 12.62
N TRP A 222 -19.61 -14.64 12.79
CA TRP A 222 -19.91 -13.25 12.41
C TRP A 222 -19.05 -12.25 13.21
N LEU A 223 -18.82 -12.48 14.51
CA LEU A 223 -18.01 -11.63 15.35
C LEU A 223 -16.53 -11.71 14.98
N ALA A 224 -16.02 -12.93 14.72
CA ALA A 224 -14.65 -13.12 14.24
C ALA A 224 -14.41 -12.39 12.91
N THR A 225 -15.33 -12.50 11.96
CA THR A 225 -15.27 -11.79 10.67
C THR A 225 -15.32 -10.28 10.85
N LEU A 226 -16.19 -9.79 11.74
CA LEU A 226 -16.31 -8.36 12.03
C LEU A 226 -15.03 -7.80 12.67
N LEU A 227 -14.46 -8.50 13.66
CA LEU A 227 -13.22 -8.07 14.32
C LEU A 227 -12.04 -8.06 13.35
N LEU A 228 -11.93 -9.10 12.51
CA LEU A 228 -10.88 -9.18 11.50
C LEU A 228 -11.07 -8.08 10.44
N GLY A 229 -12.30 -7.86 9.98
CA GLY A 229 -12.63 -6.76 9.06
C GLY A 229 -12.34 -5.40 9.67
N ALA A 230 -12.69 -5.15 10.94
CA ALA A 230 -12.39 -3.90 11.63
C ALA A 230 -10.87 -3.68 11.79
N ALA A 231 -10.11 -4.75 12.04
CA ALA A 231 -8.65 -4.69 12.04
C ALA A 231 -8.11 -4.30 10.65
N GLY A 232 -8.61 -4.92 9.57
CA GLY A 232 -8.27 -4.57 8.19
C GLY A 232 -8.56 -3.11 7.89
N PHE A 233 -9.77 -2.64 8.23
CA PHE A 233 -10.16 -1.24 8.07
C PHE A 233 -9.15 -0.27 8.71
N CYS A 234 -8.63 -0.61 9.88
CA CYS A 234 -7.68 0.22 10.61
C CYS A 234 -6.23 0.08 10.11
N ILE A 235 -5.82 -1.05 9.56
CA ILE A 235 -4.43 -1.31 9.14
C ILE A 235 -4.11 -0.64 7.80
N TYR A 236 -5.04 -0.61 6.87
CA TYR A 236 -4.80 -0.11 5.51
C TYR A 236 -4.64 1.41 5.43
N GLY A 237 -5.30 2.16 6.34
CA GLY A 237 -5.13 3.61 6.45
C GLY A 237 -3.68 4.01 6.70
N PRO A 238 -3.05 3.55 7.79
CA PRO A 238 -1.63 3.77 8.06
C PRO A 238 -0.70 3.36 6.93
N GLN A 239 -0.96 2.24 6.27
CA GLN A 239 -0.14 1.79 5.15
C GLN A 239 -0.06 2.84 4.03
N ALA A 240 -1.18 3.46 3.67
CA ALA A 240 -1.19 4.52 2.66
C ALA A 240 -0.58 5.81 3.18
N LEU A 241 -0.92 6.23 4.42
CA LEU A 241 -0.55 7.52 4.98
C LEU A 241 0.93 7.59 5.37
N VAL A 242 1.56 6.49 5.80
CA VAL A 242 3.00 6.45 6.12
C VAL A 242 3.82 6.72 4.86
N GLY A 243 3.44 6.13 3.72
CA GLY A 243 4.08 6.42 2.44
C GLY A 243 4.00 7.89 2.04
N ILE A 244 2.84 8.53 2.27
CA ILE A 244 2.63 9.96 2.00
C ILE A 244 3.49 10.83 2.95
N ALA A 245 3.54 10.48 4.23
CA ALA A 245 4.33 11.22 5.22
C ALA A 245 5.85 11.15 4.95
N ALA A 246 6.33 10.10 4.31
CA ALA A 246 7.73 9.96 3.90
C ALA A 246 8.04 10.73 2.60
N ALA A 247 7.03 11.05 1.78
CA ALA A 247 7.18 11.76 0.50
C ALA A 247 7.07 13.29 0.64
N ASN A 248 6.55 13.81 1.77
CA ASN A 248 6.45 15.23 2.11
C ASN A 248 7.57 15.68 3.05
#